data_c36df78b9871ae27574b28d0318fb60d
#
_entry.id   c36df78b9871ae27574b28d0318fb60d
#
_cell.length_a   1.000
_cell.length_b   1.000
_cell.length_c   1.000
_cell.angle_alpha   90.00
_cell.angle_beta   90.00
_cell.angle_gamma   90.00
#
_symmetry.space_group_name_H-M   'P 1'
#
loop_
_entity.id
_entity.type
_entity.pdbx_description
1 polymer ?
#
loop_
_entity_poly.entity_id
_entity_poly.type
_entity_poly.pdbx_seq_one_letter_code
_entity_poly.pdbx_strand_id
1 'polypeptide(L)'
;MEGEVIHEQGRSDETCCNRAYFLCCHPNGKAHRFIALIFMCLLGFGSSFCYDNPGALQDHFKKDLNITETQYTILYSIYSWPNTIMCFFGGFLIDRVFGIRTGSSLFMGLTLIGQLIFTFAVYLNQYWMLIMGRFVFGVGSESLAVAQNNYAVLWFKGKELNMVFGVQMSISRLGSTANFWVMEPIYEWFSSNSSGTSILGFALLLASTTCLLSMTCSVILGYMDKRAERITMRTATQNTEIVKLIDVKDFKISFWLVTCICVTYYTAIFPFVSIAQGFLETRFDIDDEDADHISSIVYLTSGIASPFSGLLIDKAGLNLLWILISIVLTAVAHMLLGFFSVNPYVGIILLGLAYSVLASGLWPLVAIIIPEYQLGTAYGVCQAIQNLGLALVNIFTGWIIDRYGYRALTDFFVVSLILSFIFTSILLLLDQHQQGILNLTTSSRRRRQEMLLDNILERQRLLAAQEAPSFTDSSRDELDNSGSIGGINSPD
;
A
#
# COMPACT_ATOMS: atom_id res chain seq x y z
N MET A 1 -36.81 44.87 16.81
CA MET A 1 -35.35 44.66 16.65
C MET A 1 -34.80 43.44 17.36
N GLU A 2 -35.39 42.93 18.44
CA GLU A 2 -34.89 41.73 19.14
C GLU A 2 -35.28 40.37 18.46
N GLY A 3 -36.33 40.34 17.65
CA GLY A 3 -36.76 39.11 16.97
C GLY A 3 -35.93 38.74 15.72
N GLU A 4 -35.34 39.69 15.03
CA GLU A 4 -34.52 39.45 13.84
C GLU A 4 -33.10 38.95 14.17
N VAL A 5 -32.53 39.39 15.30
CA VAL A 5 -31.19 38.99 15.75
C VAL A 5 -31.16 37.55 16.22
N ILE A 6 -32.25 37.03 16.81
CA ILE A 6 -32.34 35.61 17.23
C ILE A 6 -32.48 34.67 16.01
N HIS A 7 -33.11 35.11 14.94
CA HIS A 7 -33.26 34.34 13.72
C HIS A 7 -31.97 34.27 12.88
N GLU A 8 -31.12 35.31 12.89
CA GLU A 8 -29.82 35.28 12.21
C GLU A 8 -28.78 34.47 12.99
N GLN A 9 -28.77 34.53 14.31
CA GLN A 9 -27.88 33.71 15.15
C GLN A 9 -28.23 32.20 15.02
N GLY A 10 -29.51 31.82 15.04
CA GLY A 10 -29.93 30.43 14.83
C GLY A 10 -29.54 29.88 13.45
N ARG A 11 -29.55 30.73 12.41
CA ARG A 11 -29.15 30.35 11.05
C ARG A 11 -27.63 30.25 10.89
N SER A 12 -26.84 31.02 11.61
CA SER A 12 -25.37 30.95 11.63
C SER A 12 -24.90 29.69 12.39
N ASP A 13 -25.55 29.33 13.48
CA ASP A 13 -25.24 28.17 14.30
C ASP A 13 -25.64 26.86 13.59
N GLU A 14 -26.79 26.80 12.91
CA GLU A 14 -27.16 25.65 12.06
C GLU A 14 -26.18 25.47 10.88
N THR A 15 -25.74 26.54 10.23
CA THR A 15 -24.75 26.46 9.15
C THR A 15 -23.37 26.06 9.67
N CYS A 16 -22.97 26.51 10.87
CA CYS A 16 -21.70 26.13 11.49
C CYS A 16 -21.73 24.65 11.94
N CYS A 17 -22.81 24.20 12.55
CA CYS A 17 -23.02 22.82 12.97
C CYS A 17 -23.08 21.88 11.77
N ASN A 18 -23.78 22.24 10.69
CA ASN A 18 -23.80 21.47 9.44
C ASN A 18 -22.45 21.43 8.76
N ARG A 19 -21.66 22.51 8.80
CA ARG A 19 -20.31 22.56 8.26
C ARG A 19 -19.33 21.72 9.07
N ALA A 20 -19.42 21.75 10.40
CA ALA A 20 -18.63 20.89 11.29
C ALA A 20 -19.00 19.42 11.13
N TYR A 21 -20.29 19.09 11.02
CA TYR A 21 -20.76 17.74 10.73
C TYR A 21 -20.25 17.23 9.39
N PHE A 22 -20.28 18.04 8.34
CA PHE A 22 -19.77 17.65 7.01
C PHE A 22 -18.24 17.43 7.06
N LEU A 23 -17.49 18.28 7.76
CA LEU A 23 -16.04 18.14 7.88
C LEU A 23 -15.61 16.90 8.67
N CYS A 24 -16.26 16.62 9.81
CA CYS A 24 -15.82 15.58 10.73
C CYS A 24 -16.58 14.24 10.57
N CYS A 25 -17.87 14.29 10.23
CA CYS A 25 -18.73 13.09 10.26
C CYS A 25 -19.11 12.58 8.86
N HIS A 26 -19.06 13.42 7.83
CA HIS A 26 -19.40 12.99 6.48
C HIS A 26 -18.21 12.25 5.82
N PRO A 27 -18.42 11.07 5.19
CA PRO A 27 -17.34 10.26 4.60
C PRO A 27 -16.47 11.01 3.57
N ASN A 28 -17.06 11.94 2.82
CA ASN A 28 -16.33 12.78 1.87
C ASN A 28 -15.60 13.96 2.53
N GLY A 29 -15.78 14.20 3.84
CA GLY A 29 -15.10 15.22 4.60
C GLY A 29 -13.60 14.92 4.73
N LYS A 30 -12.75 15.96 4.62
CA LYS A 30 -11.29 15.77 4.73
C LYS A 30 -10.90 15.12 6.06
N ALA A 31 -11.42 15.64 7.19
CA ALA A 31 -11.09 15.12 8.52
C ALA A 31 -11.47 13.64 8.67
N HIS A 32 -12.65 13.24 8.20
CA HIS A 32 -13.08 11.84 8.28
C HIS A 32 -12.16 10.89 7.50
N ARG A 33 -11.72 11.29 6.30
CA ARG A 33 -10.75 10.50 5.50
C ARG A 33 -9.40 10.36 6.18
N PHE A 34 -8.88 11.45 6.79
CA PHE A 34 -7.60 11.39 7.51
C PHE A 34 -7.69 10.58 8.80
N ILE A 35 -8.84 10.59 9.49
CA ILE A 35 -9.08 9.67 10.61
C ILE A 35 -9.05 8.21 10.13
N ALA A 36 -9.71 7.90 9.00
CA ALA A 36 -9.62 6.56 8.41
C ALA A 36 -8.17 6.19 8.02
N LEU A 37 -7.37 7.15 7.53
CA LEU A 37 -5.96 6.95 7.22
C LEU A 37 -5.15 6.54 8.47
N ILE A 38 -5.41 7.12 9.63
CA ILE A 38 -4.75 6.72 10.88
C ILE A 38 -5.01 5.23 11.17
N PHE A 39 -6.27 4.78 11.06
CA PHE A 39 -6.61 3.37 11.25
C PHE A 39 -6.00 2.47 10.15
N MET A 40 -5.93 2.94 8.91
CA MET A 40 -5.24 2.22 7.81
C MET A 40 -3.75 2.06 8.09
N CYS A 41 -3.09 3.09 8.61
CA CYS A 41 -1.67 3.01 8.97
C CYS A 41 -1.42 2.07 10.14
N LEU A 42 -2.24 2.16 11.19
CA LEU A 42 -2.16 1.29 12.35
C LEU A 42 -2.54 -0.17 12.04
N LEU A 43 -3.26 -0.42 10.96
CA LEU A 43 -3.58 -1.77 10.50
C LEU A 43 -2.32 -2.58 10.18
N GLY A 44 -1.33 -1.99 9.52
CA GLY A 44 -0.06 -2.63 9.17
C GLY A 44 1.01 -2.54 10.27
N PHE A 45 0.84 -1.67 11.28
CA PHE A 45 1.85 -1.42 12.31
C PHE A 45 2.20 -2.67 13.12
N GLY A 46 1.19 -3.38 13.63
CA GLY A 46 1.40 -4.56 14.47
C GLY A 46 2.04 -5.73 13.72
N SER A 47 1.66 -5.92 12.44
CA SER A 47 2.30 -6.95 11.62
C SER A 47 3.77 -6.62 11.33
N SER A 48 4.11 -5.37 11.03
CA SER A 48 5.49 -4.94 10.83
C SER A 48 6.31 -5.03 12.11
N PHE A 49 5.75 -4.60 13.25
CA PHE A 49 6.40 -4.75 14.55
C PHE A 49 6.72 -6.22 14.85
N CYS A 50 5.74 -7.12 14.76
CA CYS A 50 5.94 -8.53 15.11
C CYS A 50 6.75 -9.33 14.08
N TYR A 51 6.85 -8.85 12.83
CA TYR A 51 7.68 -9.46 11.80
C TYR A 51 9.14 -9.54 12.25
N ASP A 52 9.64 -8.46 12.85
CA ASP A 52 11.05 -8.29 13.21
C ASP A 52 11.42 -8.83 14.59
N ASN A 53 10.43 -9.39 15.38
CA ASN A 53 10.70 -9.97 16.69
C ASN A 53 11.90 -10.94 16.75
N PRO A 54 12.08 -11.89 15.79
CA PRO A 54 13.25 -12.76 15.85
C PRO A 54 14.57 -11.99 15.61
N GLY A 55 14.54 -10.94 14.77
CA GLY A 55 15.72 -10.12 14.49
C GLY A 55 16.15 -9.31 15.68
N ALA A 56 15.22 -8.64 16.35
CA ALA A 56 15.52 -7.84 17.54
C ALA A 56 15.94 -8.66 18.78
N LEU A 57 15.66 -9.95 18.80
CA LEU A 57 15.98 -10.86 19.91
C LEU A 57 16.78 -12.09 19.44
N GLN A 58 17.59 -11.93 18.39
CA GLN A 58 18.27 -13.03 17.71
C GLN A 58 19.09 -13.91 18.64
N ASP A 59 19.92 -13.31 19.47
CA ASP A 59 20.82 -14.02 20.37
C ASP A 59 20.05 -14.76 21.46
N HIS A 60 18.97 -14.18 21.96
CA HIS A 60 18.08 -14.81 22.93
C HIS A 60 17.32 -16.00 22.31
N PHE A 61 16.86 -15.88 21.05
CA PHE A 61 16.26 -17.01 20.34
C PHE A 61 17.22 -18.18 20.20
N LYS A 62 18.47 -17.93 19.83
CA LYS A 62 19.49 -18.98 19.69
C LYS A 62 19.84 -19.60 21.02
N LYS A 63 20.07 -18.78 22.05
CA LYS A 63 20.51 -19.21 23.37
C LYS A 63 19.40 -19.92 24.18
N ASP A 64 18.20 -19.32 24.26
CA ASP A 64 17.14 -19.82 25.13
C ASP A 64 16.43 -21.05 24.54
N LEU A 65 16.29 -21.12 23.22
CA LEU A 65 15.68 -22.25 22.52
C LEU A 65 16.69 -23.30 22.06
N ASN A 66 18.00 -23.02 22.20
CA ASN A 66 19.08 -23.88 21.76
C ASN A 66 18.96 -24.28 20.28
N ILE A 67 18.61 -23.32 19.40
CA ILE A 67 18.45 -23.52 17.96
C ILE A 67 19.71 -23.11 17.20
N THR A 68 19.98 -23.81 16.10
CA THR A 68 21.11 -23.51 15.23
C THR A 68 20.83 -22.30 14.35
N GLU A 69 21.88 -21.69 13.76
CA GLU A 69 21.77 -20.59 12.81
C GLU A 69 20.81 -20.92 11.65
N THR A 70 20.97 -22.13 11.10
CA THR A 70 20.09 -22.63 10.04
C THR A 70 18.63 -22.69 10.47
N GLN A 71 18.36 -23.17 11.69
CA GLN A 71 17.00 -23.23 12.23
C GLN A 71 16.43 -21.84 12.47
N TYR A 72 17.25 -20.89 12.88
CA TYR A 72 16.86 -19.49 13.03
C TYR A 72 16.48 -18.87 11.68
N THR A 73 17.33 -19.01 10.65
CA THR A 73 17.08 -18.44 9.32
C THR A 73 15.86 -19.06 8.63
N ILE A 74 15.53 -20.33 8.92
CA ILE A 74 14.29 -20.97 8.44
C ILE A 74 13.05 -20.23 8.91
N LEU A 75 13.05 -19.58 10.08
CA LEU A 75 11.89 -18.81 10.57
C LEU A 75 11.52 -17.65 9.64
N TYR A 76 12.49 -17.03 8.99
CA TYR A 76 12.26 -16.00 7.96
C TYR A 76 11.90 -16.61 6.61
N SER A 77 12.55 -17.70 6.24
CA SER A 77 12.25 -18.39 4.98
C SER A 77 10.83 -18.90 4.94
N ILE A 78 10.34 -19.53 6.01
CA ILE A 78 8.97 -20.08 6.07
C ILE A 78 7.89 -18.99 6.07
N TYR A 79 8.22 -17.76 6.46
CA TYR A 79 7.36 -16.61 6.29
C TYR A 79 7.18 -16.26 4.81
N SER A 80 8.26 -16.26 4.04
CA SER A 80 8.30 -15.74 2.66
C SER A 80 7.81 -16.73 1.61
N TRP A 81 8.13 -18.02 1.75
CA TRP A 81 7.81 -19.04 0.75
C TRP A 81 6.32 -19.16 0.40
N PRO A 82 5.38 -19.26 1.36
CA PRO A 82 3.97 -19.38 1.01
C PRO A 82 3.44 -18.10 0.35
N ASN A 83 4.06 -16.95 0.62
CA ASN A 83 3.61 -15.65 0.14
C ASN A 83 3.83 -15.45 -1.36
N THR A 84 4.70 -16.21 -1.98
CA THR A 84 4.82 -16.30 -3.44
C THR A 84 3.48 -16.66 -4.11
N ILE A 85 2.64 -17.43 -3.42
CA ILE A 85 1.34 -17.89 -3.93
C ILE A 85 0.19 -17.20 -3.19
N MET A 86 0.30 -17.10 -1.86
CA MET A 86 -0.81 -16.66 -1.00
C MET A 86 -1.19 -15.19 -1.18
N CYS A 87 -0.25 -14.30 -1.56
CA CYS A 87 -0.58 -12.92 -1.89
C CYS A 87 -1.56 -12.82 -3.07
N PHE A 88 -1.35 -13.63 -4.10
CA PHE A 88 -2.25 -13.69 -5.24
C PHE A 88 -3.65 -14.21 -4.86
N PHE A 89 -3.69 -15.35 -4.16
CA PHE A 89 -4.98 -15.90 -3.70
C PHE A 89 -5.67 -14.97 -2.69
N GLY A 90 -4.92 -14.36 -1.78
CA GLY A 90 -5.45 -13.39 -0.82
C GLY A 90 -6.08 -12.18 -1.50
N GLY A 91 -5.42 -11.61 -2.50
CA GLY A 91 -5.96 -10.52 -3.32
C GLY A 91 -7.24 -10.91 -4.06
N PHE A 92 -7.23 -12.06 -4.73
CA PHE A 92 -8.41 -12.60 -5.41
C PHE A 92 -9.59 -12.86 -4.44
N LEU A 93 -9.31 -13.41 -3.26
CA LEU A 93 -10.32 -13.66 -2.24
C LEU A 93 -10.93 -12.37 -1.70
N ILE A 94 -10.12 -11.30 -1.58
CA ILE A 94 -10.62 -9.97 -1.20
C ILE A 94 -11.59 -9.44 -2.23
N ASP A 95 -11.24 -9.52 -3.52
CA ASP A 95 -12.06 -8.95 -4.60
C ASP A 95 -13.35 -9.74 -4.82
N ARG A 96 -13.32 -11.08 -4.71
CA ARG A 96 -14.43 -11.95 -5.11
C ARG A 96 -15.26 -12.49 -3.97
N VAL A 97 -14.65 -12.85 -2.84
CA VAL A 97 -15.31 -13.68 -1.81
C VAL A 97 -15.62 -12.87 -0.55
N PHE A 98 -14.60 -12.29 0.05
CA PHE A 98 -14.73 -11.68 1.36
C PHE A 98 -15.12 -10.21 1.32
N GLY A 99 -14.76 -9.51 0.23
CA GLY A 99 -14.74 -8.05 0.21
C GLY A 99 -13.63 -7.50 1.11
N ILE A 100 -13.31 -6.23 0.93
CA ILE A 100 -12.18 -5.58 1.61
C ILE A 100 -12.31 -5.58 3.14
N ARG A 101 -13.53 -5.41 3.70
CA ARG A 101 -13.79 -5.33 5.15
C ARG A 101 -13.54 -6.66 5.86
N THR A 102 -14.22 -7.70 5.36
CA THR A 102 -14.09 -9.03 5.95
C THR A 102 -12.70 -9.60 5.68
N GLY A 103 -12.15 -9.36 4.48
CA GLY A 103 -10.81 -9.79 4.09
C GLY A 103 -9.73 -9.19 5.00
N SER A 104 -9.75 -7.88 5.23
CA SER A 104 -8.76 -7.23 6.12
C SER A 104 -8.84 -7.75 7.56
N SER A 105 -10.05 -7.92 8.11
CA SER A 105 -10.23 -8.45 9.46
C SER A 105 -9.83 -9.92 9.56
N LEU A 106 -10.11 -10.73 8.54
CA LEU A 106 -9.72 -12.14 8.50
C LEU A 106 -8.21 -12.30 8.44
N PHE A 107 -7.53 -11.56 7.54
CA PHE A 107 -6.08 -11.65 7.39
C PHE A 107 -5.35 -11.06 8.61
N MET A 108 -5.87 -9.98 9.23
CA MET A 108 -5.32 -9.50 10.50
C MET A 108 -5.53 -10.49 11.63
N GLY A 109 -6.67 -11.19 11.67
CA GLY A 109 -6.95 -12.28 12.59
C GLY A 109 -5.98 -13.45 12.42
N LEU A 110 -5.67 -13.85 11.17
CA LEU A 110 -4.64 -14.87 10.90
C LEU A 110 -3.25 -14.43 11.36
N THR A 111 -2.89 -13.16 11.12
CA THR A 111 -1.62 -12.58 11.60
C THR A 111 -1.52 -12.67 13.14
N LEU A 112 -2.57 -12.25 13.84
CA LEU A 112 -2.63 -12.33 15.32
C LEU A 112 -2.56 -13.78 15.81
N ILE A 113 -3.31 -14.71 15.21
CA ILE A 113 -3.27 -16.14 15.57
C ILE A 113 -1.87 -16.70 15.32
N GLY A 114 -1.24 -16.40 14.19
CA GLY A 114 0.13 -16.81 13.87
C GLY A 114 1.13 -16.31 14.92
N GLN A 115 1.04 -15.05 15.33
CA GLN A 115 1.89 -14.46 16.37
C GLN A 115 1.66 -15.13 17.73
N LEU A 116 0.41 -15.43 18.10
CA LEU A 116 0.11 -16.13 19.36
C LEU A 116 0.65 -17.56 19.34
N ILE A 117 0.49 -18.31 18.23
CA ILE A 117 1.09 -19.65 18.07
C ILE A 117 2.60 -19.57 18.23
N PHE A 118 3.25 -18.57 17.61
CA PHE A 118 4.69 -18.35 17.71
C PHE A 118 5.13 -18.07 19.15
N THR A 119 4.39 -17.22 19.87
CA THR A 119 4.62 -16.92 21.28
C THR A 119 4.49 -18.16 22.17
N PHE A 120 3.40 -18.93 22.02
CA PHE A 120 3.19 -20.16 22.78
C PHE A 120 4.23 -21.26 22.44
N ALA A 121 4.72 -21.29 21.20
CA ALA A 121 5.78 -22.20 20.79
C ALA A 121 7.08 -21.97 21.56
N VAL A 122 7.41 -20.72 21.87
CA VAL A 122 8.55 -20.35 22.73
C VAL A 122 8.34 -20.84 24.15
N TYR A 123 7.17 -20.64 24.77
CA TYR A 123 6.86 -21.15 26.10
C TYR A 123 6.97 -22.67 26.19
N LEU A 124 6.52 -23.38 25.14
CA LEU A 124 6.56 -24.84 25.08
C LEU A 124 7.90 -25.39 24.60
N ASN A 125 8.82 -24.54 24.17
CA ASN A 125 10.09 -24.88 23.55
C ASN A 125 9.93 -25.89 22.39
N GLN A 126 8.94 -25.64 21.49
CA GLN A 126 8.60 -26.52 20.38
C GLN A 126 8.90 -25.86 19.03
N TYR A 127 10.02 -26.25 18.44
CA TYR A 127 10.50 -25.66 17.17
C TYR A 127 9.50 -25.79 16.00
N TRP A 128 8.85 -26.95 15.84
CA TRP A 128 7.86 -27.15 14.77
C TRP A 128 6.67 -26.17 14.88
N MET A 129 6.31 -25.83 16.13
CA MET A 129 5.23 -24.89 16.40
C MET A 129 5.66 -23.43 16.10
N LEU A 130 6.96 -23.10 16.27
CA LEU A 130 7.54 -21.83 15.82
C LEU A 130 7.39 -21.69 14.30
N ILE A 131 7.71 -22.72 13.54
CA ILE A 131 7.55 -22.76 12.08
C ILE A 131 6.08 -22.54 11.69
N MET A 132 5.15 -23.27 12.33
CA MET A 132 3.72 -23.11 12.06
C MET A 132 3.21 -21.71 12.39
N GLY A 133 3.66 -21.13 13.51
CA GLY A 133 3.33 -19.76 13.88
C GLY A 133 3.78 -18.76 12.81
N ARG A 134 5.01 -18.85 12.34
CA ARG A 134 5.56 -18.00 11.29
C ARG A 134 4.89 -18.20 9.93
N PHE A 135 4.53 -19.42 9.58
CA PHE A 135 3.78 -19.72 8.37
C PHE A 135 2.41 -19.02 8.37
N VAL A 136 1.62 -19.23 9.43
CA VAL A 136 0.27 -18.62 9.56
C VAL A 136 0.36 -17.10 9.63
N PHE A 137 1.34 -16.58 10.38
CA PHE A 137 1.62 -15.14 10.47
C PHE A 137 1.92 -14.54 9.09
N GLY A 138 2.79 -15.19 8.30
CA GLY A 138 3.17 -14.72 6.97
C GLY A 138 1.99 -14.67 6.01
N VAL A 139 1.18 -15.74 5.94
CA VAL A 139 -0.03 -15.78 5.09
C VAL A 139 -1.00 -14.64 5.44
N GLY A 140 -1.18 -14.36 6.74
CA GLY A 140 -2.03 -13.26 7.19
C GLY A 140 -1.46 -11.90 6.85
N SER A 141 -0.20 -11.65 7.19
CA SER A 141 0.46 -10.35 7.09
C SER A 141 0.57 -9.84 5.64
N GLU A 142 1.01 -10.68 4.72
CA GLU A 142 1.19 -10.28 3.32
C GLU A 142 -0.15 -10.08 2.60
N SER A 143 -1.14 -10.93 2.88
CA SER A 143 -2.50 -10.73 2.35
C SER A 143 -3.18 -9.49 2.94
N LEU A 144 -2.84 -9.15 4.20
CA LEU A 144 -3.28 -7.91 4.85
C LEU A 144 -2.70 -6.67 4.16
N ALA A 145 -1.43 -6.72 3.72
CA ALA A 145 -0.80 -5.62 2.98
C ALA A 145 -1.55 -5.34 1.66
N VAL A 146 -2.01 -6.39 0.97
CA VAL A 146 -2.87 -6.25 -0.22
C VAL A 146 -4.18 -5.55 0.12
N ALA A 147 -4.85 -5.93 1.22
CA ALA A 147 -6.08 -5.29 1.69
C ALA A 147 -5.85 -3.83 2.08
N GLN A 148 -4.73 -3.52 2.72
CA GLN A 148 -4.34 -2.16 3.13
C GLN A 148 -4.14 -1.26 1.90
N ASN A 149 -3.45 -1.74 0.86
CA ASN A 149 -3.30 -1.02 -0.39
C ASN A 149 -4.65 -0.75 -1.06
N ASN A 150 -5.53 -1.72 -1.05
CA ASN A 150 -6.88 -1.61 -1.61
C ASN A 150 -7.72 -0.55 -0.86
N TYR A 151 -7.64 -0.48 0.48
CA TYR A 151 -8.26 0.59 1.27
C TYR A 151 -7.72 1.98 0.92
N ALA A 152 -6.40 2.12 0.74
CA ALA A 152 -5.78 3.39 0.36
C ALA A 152 -6.40 3.91 -0.95
N VAL A 153 -6.50 3.04 -1.96
CA VAL A 153 -7.12 3.41 -3.25
C VAL A 153 -8.59 3.74 -3.09
N LEU A 154 -9.34 2.92 -2.39
CA LEU A 154 -10.79 3.08 -2.20
C LEU A 154 -11.17 4.44 -1.60
N TRP A 155 -10.35 4.96 -0.68
CA TRP A 155 -10.63 6.20 0.04
C TRP A 155 -9.93 7.43 -0.54
N PHE A 156 -8.81 7.26 -1.27
CA PHE A 156 -7.95 8.34 -1.71
C PHE A 156 -7.65 8.39 -3.20
N LYS A 157 -8.24 7.52 -4.03
CA LYS A 157 -8.06 7.57 -5.50
C LYS A 157 -8.45 8.94 -6.04
N GLY A 158 -7.54 9.54 -6.80
CA GLY A 158 -7.70 10.89 -7.34
C GLY A 158 -7.43 12.02 -6.34
N LYS A 159 -7.02 11.72 -5.10
CA LYS A 159 -6.74 12.68 -4.03
C LYS A 159 -5.59 12.16 -3.18
N GLU A 160 -4.51 12.85 -3.10
CA GLU A 160 -3.34 12.62 -2.23
C GLU A 160 -2.92 11.13 -2.11
N LEU A 161 -3.08 10.33 -3.16
CA LEU A 161 -2.90 8.87 -3.11
C LEU A 161 -1.44 8.48 -2.84
N ASN A 162 -0.48 9.15 -3.49
CA ASN A 162 0.94 8.86 -3.29
C ASN A 162 1.38 9.19 -1.85
N MET A 163 0.85 10.30 -1.29
CA MET A 163 1.09 10.66 0.11
C MET A 163 0.56 9.58 1.06
N VAL A 164 -0.64 9.07 0.81
CA VAL A 164 -1.26 8.01 1.63
C VAL A 164 -0.40 6.75 1.64
N PHE A 165 0.07 6.30 0.48
CA PHE A 165 1.01 5.18 0.41
C PHE A 165 2.32 5.48 1.14
N GLY A 166 2.86 6.70 0.98
CA GLY A 166 4.05 7.13 1.70
C GLY A 166 3.88 7.10 3.23
N VAL A 167 2.74 7.58 3.75
CA VAL A 167 2.43 7.56 5.18
C VAL A 167 2.24 6.12 5.70
N GLN A 168 1.53 5.27 4.96
CA GLN A 168 1.36 3.87 5.34
C GLN A 168 2.69 3.14 5.45
N MET A 169 3.57 3.31 4.45
CA MET A 169 4.90 2.71 4.47
C MET A 169 5.78 3.29 5.59
N SER A 170 5.67 4.60 5.86
CA SER A 170 6.37 5.24 6.97
C SER A 170 6.01 4.60 8.31
N ILE A 171 4.72 4.48 8.61
CA ILE A 171 4.24 3.90 9.88
C ILE A 171 4.62 2.41 10.00
N SER A 172 4.59 1.65 8.91
CA SER A 172 5.06 0.25 8.92
C SER A 172 6.54 0.17 9.28
N ARG A 173 7.41 1.00 8.68
CA ARG A 173 8.85 1.04 8.98
C ARG A 173 9.14 1.54 10.39
N LEU A 174 8.36 2.50 10.88
CA LEU A 174 8.44 2.92 12.29
C LEU A 174 8.04 1.78 13.25
N GLY A 175 7.12 0.90 12.84
CA GLY A 175 6.78 -0.32 13.58
C GLY A 175 8.00 -1.24 13.72
N SER A 176 8.70 -1.52 12.62
CA SER A 176 9.94 -2.29 12.63
C SER A 176 11.04 -1.63 13.48
N THR A 177 11.27 -0.33 13.28
CA THR A 177 12.25 0.43 14.07
C THR A 177 11.92 0.40 15.57
N ALA A 178 10.63 0.58 15.92
CA ALA A 178 10.19 0.51 17.32
C ALA A 178 10.42 -0.89 17.93
N ASN A 179 10.27 -1.95 17.14
CA ASN A 179 10.56 -3.31 17.58
C ASN A 179 12.02 -3.45 18.03
N PHE A 180 12.98 -3.07 17.19
CA PHE A 180 14.41 -3.15 17.54
C PHE A 180 14.80 -2.31 18.75
N TRP A 181 14.15 -1.16 18.98
CA TRP A 181 14.46 -0.29 20.11
C TRP A 181 13.80 -0.73 21.41
N VAL A 182 12.69 -1.47 21.34
CA VAL A 182 11.83 -1.74 22.51
C VAL A 182 11.96 -3.17 22.99
N MET A 183 12.22 -4.14 22.12
CA MET A 183 12.14 -5.56 22.50
C MET A 183 13.31 -6.00 23.34
N GLU A 184 14.55 -5.52 23.08
CA GLU A 184 15.70 -5.84 23.91
C GLU A 184 15.60 -5.27 25.33
N PRO A 185 15.29 -3.97 25.55
CA PRO A 185 15.03 -3.45 26.88
C PRO A 185 13.89 -4.18 27.64
N ILE A 186 12.85 -4.64 26.93
CA ILE A 186 11.77 -5.43 27.54
C ILE A 186 12.32 -6.77 28.01
N TYR A 187 13.08 -7.47 27.18
CA TYR A 187 13.67 -8.74 27.57
C TYR A 187 14.59 -8.57 28.79
N GLU A 188 15.48 -7.59 28.79
CA GLU A 188 16.38 -7.30 29.90
C GLU A 188 15.63 -6.97 31.20
N TRP A 189 14.58 -6.16 31.14
CA TRP A 189 13.79 -5.80 32.32
C TRP A 189 13.14 -7.00 33.01
N PHE A 190 12.67 -7.98 32.23
CA PHE A 190 12.11 -9.23 32.78
C PHE A 190 13.18 -10.25 33.16
N SER A 191 14.37 -10.21 32.61
CA SER A 191 15.47 -11.15 32.89
C SER A 191 15.97 -11.07 34.32
N SER A 192 15.73 -9.95 35.03
CA SER A 192 16.11 -9.77 36.44
C SER A 192 15.44 -10.76 37.40
N ASN A 193 14.30 -11.34 37.04
CA ASN A 193 13.49 -12.20 37.93
C ASN A 193 13.30 -13.64 37.43
N SER A 194 13.70 -13.97 36.23
CA SER A 194 13.51 -15.29 35.60
C SER A 194 14.58 -15.55 34.55
N SER A 195 14.62 -16.72 33.94
CA SER A 195 15.58 -17.06 32.88
C SER A 195 14.98 -17.95 31.82
N GLY A 196 15.49 -17.85 30.59
CA GLY A 196 15.17 -18.75 29.49
C GLY A 196 13.86 -18.46 28.74
N THR A 197 13.27 -19.51 28.19
CA THR A 197 12.12 -19.45 27.28
C THR A 197 10.89 -18.71 27.80
N SER A 198 10.72 -18.66 29.15
CA SER A 198 9.58 -17.96 29.75
C SER A 198 9.65 -16.45 29.59
N ILE A 199 10.87 -15.86 29.66
CA ILE A 199 11.06 -14.42 29.46
C ILE A 199 10.86 -14.06 27.99
N LEU A 200 11.48 -14.82 27.09
CA LEU A 200 11.34 -14.65 25.67
C LEU A 200 9.87 -14.76 25.26
N GLY A 201 9.15 -15.77 25.78
CA GLY A 201 7.72 -15.93 25.54
C GLY A 201 6.90 -14.75 26.05
N PHE A 202 7.22 -14.20 27.24
CA PHE A 202 6.53 -13.03 27.80
C PHE A 202 6.78 -11.77 26.95
N ALA A 203 8.02 -11.51 26.52
CA ALA A 203 8.35 -10.40 25.62
C ALA A 203 7.55 -10.48 24.30
N LEU A 204 7.46 -11.69 23.71
CA LEU A 204 6.67 -11.92 22.51
C LEU A 204 5.15 -11.80 22.74
N LEU A 205 4.66 -12.16 23.94
CA LEU A 205 3.26 -11.95 24.30
C LEU A 205 2.93 -10.45 24.36
N LEU A 206 3.83 -9.66 24.95
CA LEU A 206 3.69 -8.21 24.96
C LEU A 206 3.73 -7.63 23.55
N ALA A 207 4.63 -8.11 22.69
CA ALA A 207 4.65 -7.75 21.26
C ALA A 207 3.32 -8.07 20.57
N SER A 208 2.65 -9.18 20.92
CA SER A 208 1.35 -9.56 20.34
C SER A 208 0.24 -8.53 20.61
N THR A 209 0.40 -7.67 21.62
CA THR A 209 -0.56 -6.59 21.89
C THR A 209 -0.63 -5.56 20.75
N THR A 210 0.47 -5.37 20.00
CA THR A 210 0.49 -4.51 18.81
C THR A 210 -0.35 -5.10 17.68
N CYS A 211 -0.35 -6.43 17.49
CA CYS A 211 -1.25 -7.11 16.58
C CYS A 211 -2.72 -7.02 17.02
N LEU A 212 -2.99 -7.07 18.33
CA LEU A 212 -4.34 -6.86 18.86
C LEU A 212 -4.83 -5.43 18.62
N LEU A 213 -3.95 -4.44 18.77
CA LEU A 213 -4.24 -3.05 18.39
C LEU A 213 -4.58 -2.95 16.89
N SER A 214 -3.79 -3.56 16.01
CA SER A 214 -4.07 -3.59 14.57
C SER A 214 -5.39 -4.31 14.25
N MET A 215 -5.73 -5.37 14.96
CA MET A 215 -7.02 -6.05 14.81
C MET A 215 -8.20 -5.13 15.19
N THR A 216 -8.09 -4.38 16.30
CA THR A 216 -9.12 -3.40 16.66
C THR A 216 -9.26 -2.30 15.61
N CYS A 217 -8.13 -1.80 15.07
CA CYS A 217 -8.13 -0.83 13.98
C CYS A 217 -8.80 -1.38 12.71
N SER A 218 -8.59 -2.66 12.37
CA SER A 218 -9.26 -3.33 11.25
C SER A 218 -10.78 -3.33 11.39
N VAL A 219 -11.28 -3.67 12.58
CA VAL A 219 -12.73 -3.70 12.86
C VAL A 219 -13.33 -2.29 12.78
N ILE A 220 -12.66 -1.29 13.38
CA ILE A 220 -13.09 0.11 13.34
C ILE A 220 -13.14 0.60 11.89
N LEU A 221 -12.08 0.34 11.11
CA LEU A 221 -12.01 0.71 9.70
C LEU A 221 -13.12 0.07 8.88
N GLY A 222 -13.39 -1.22 9.11
CA GLY A 222 -14.50 -1.92 8.48
C GLY A 222 -15.87 -1.30 8.79
N TYR A 223 -16.08 -0.86 10.04
CA TYR A 223 -17.30 -0.15 10.44
C TYR A 223 -17.41 1.23 9.77
N MET A 224 -16.31 1.99 9.73
CA MET A 224 -16.25 3.30 9.06
C MET A 224 -16.55 3.16 7.56
N ASP A 225 -15.99 2.14 6.90
CA ASP A 225 -16.23 1.88 5.49
C ASP A 225 -17.68 1.46 5.20
N LYS A 226 -18.27 0.60 6.05
CA LYS A 226 -19.69 0.23 5.94
C LYS A 226 -20.62 1.44 6.08
N ARG A 227 -20.29 2.37 6.97
CA ARG A 227 -21.02 3.63 7.13
C ARG A 227 -20.85 4.53 5.90
N ALA A 228 -19.61 4.65 5.40
CA ALA A 228 -19.30 5.44 4.22
C ALA A 228 -20.07 4.93 2.99
N GLU A 229 -20.10 3.64 2.76
CA GLU A 229 -20.83 3.00 1.67
C GLU A 229 -22.33 3.33 1.68
N ARG A 230 -22.97 3.27 2.87
CA ARG A 230 -24.40 3.61 3.02
C ARG A 230 -24.68 5.08 2.70
N ILE A 231 -23.82 6.00 3.16
CA ILE A 231 -24.03 7.45 2.98
C ILE A 231 -23.75 7.87 1.53
N THR A 232 -22.70 7.28 0.90
CA THR A 232 -22.30 7.64 -0.48
C THR A 232 -23.03 6.82 -1.55
N MET A 233 -23.88 5.88 -1.17
CA MET A 233 -24.58 4.94 -2.07
C MET A 233 -23.63 4.25 -3.07
N ARG A 234 -22.38 3.99 -2.66
CA ARG A 234 -21.32 3.46 -3.50
C ARG A 234 -21.67 2.11 -4.12
N THR A 235 -22.48 1.28 -3.43
CA THR A 235 -22.96 -0.03 -3.90
C THR A 235 -23.82 0.07 -5.15
N ALA A 236 -24.53 1.17 -5.35
CA ALA A 236 -25.39 1.37 -6.52
C ALA A 236 -24.60 1.62 -7.82
N THR A 237 -23.31 1.95 -7.69
CA THR A 237 -22.41 2.30 -8.81
C THR A 237 -21.37 1.21 -9.11
N GLN A 238 -21.28 0.17 -8.27
CA GLN A 238 -20.38 -0.95 -8.53
C GLN A 238 -20.94 -1.80 -9.68
N ASN A 239 -20.16 -1.87 -10.76
CA ASN A 239 -20.40 -2.79 -11.85
C ASN A 239 -20.50 -4.21 -11.30
N THR A 240 -21.49 -4.97 -11.78
CA THR A 240 -21.70 -6.39 -11.45
C THR A 240 -20.65 -7.31 -12.08
N GLU A 241 -19.49 -6.79 -12.47
CA GLU A 241 -18.42 -7.58 -13.07
C GLU A 241 -17.76 -8.47 -12.01
N ILE A 242 -17.88 -9.77 -12.22
CA ILE A 242 -17.32 -10.79 -11.33
C ILE A 242 -15.89 -11.08 -11.77
N VAL A 243 -14.93 -10.83 -10.89
CA VAL A 243 -13.51 -11.15 -11.12
C VAL A 243 -13.32 -12.65 -11.28
N LYS A 244 -12.64 -13.05 -12.36
CA LYS A 244 -12.21 -14.43 -12.60
C LYS A 244 -10.69 -14.49 -12.55
N LEU A 245 -10.12 -15.60 -12.08
CA LEU A 245 -8.66 -15.80 -12.06
C LEU A 245 -8.01 -15.66 -13.44
N ILE A 246 -8.76 -15.96 -14.50
CA ILE A 246 -8.26 -15.86 -15.88
C ILE A 246 -8.12 -14.42 -16.36
N ASP A 247 -8.84 -13.46 -15.74
CA ASP A 247 -8.83 -12.04 -16.11
C ASP A 247 -7.45 -11.39 -15.92
N VAL A 248 -6.57 -12.02 -15.12
CA VAL A 248 -5.16 -11.60 -14.97
C VAL A 248 -4.41 -11.61 -16.31
N LYS A 249 -4.78 -12.48 -17.25
CA LYS A 249 -4.17 -12.53 -18.59
C LYS A 249 -4.52 -11.31 -19.43
N ASP A 250 -5.65 -10.67 -19.13
CA ASP A 250 -6.16 -9.51 -19.86
C ASP A 250 -5.62 -8.18 -19.32
N PHE A 251 -4.77 -8.25 -18.28
CA PHE A 251 -4.10 -7.05 -17.76
C PHE A 251 -3.21 -6.41 -18.83
N LYS A 252 -3.32 -5.10 -18.95
CA LYS A 252 -2.55 -4.32 -19.92
C LYS A 252 -1.05 -4.52 -19.73
N ILE A 253 -0.30 -4.42 -20.83
CA ILE A 253 1.17 -4.51 -20.81
C ILE A 253 1.81 -3.53 -19.80
N SER A 254 1.16 -2.37 -19.56
CA SER A 254 1.61 -1.38 -18.58
C SER A 254 1.65 -1.95 -17.15
N PHE A 255 0.70 -2.83 -16.77
CA PHE A 255 0.71 -3.50 -15.47
C PHE A 255 1.91 -4.44 -15.34
N TRP A 256 2.19 -5.23 -16.36
CA TRP A 256 3.32 -6.15 -16.36
C TRP A 256 4.67 -5.43 -16.31
N LEU A 257 4.77 -4.29 -17.00
CA LEU A 257 5.96 -3.44 -16.92
C LEU A 257 6.15 -2.86 -15.50
N VAL A 258 5.07 -2.38 -14.85
CA VAL A 258 5.13 -1.93 -13.44
C VAL A 258 5.57 -3.08 -12.53
N THR A 259 5.06 -4.30 -12.74
CA THR A 259 5.48 -5.49 -11.98
C THR A 259 6.96 -5.83 -12.21
N CYS A 260 7.45 -5.75 -13.45
CA CYS A 260 8.88 -5.94 -13.76
C CYS A 260 9.77 -4.87 -13.09
N ILE A 261 9.34 -3.59 -13.10
CA ILE A 261 10.03 -2.51 -12.39
C ILE A 261 10.08 -2.82 -10.89
N CYS A 262 8.94 -3.24 -10.32
CA CYS A 262 8.85 -3.63 -8.92
C CYS A 262 9.87 -4.70 -8.56
N VAL A 263 9.88 -5.83 -9.27
CA VAL A 263 10.81 -6.93 -9.00
C VAL A 263 12.26 -6.49 -9.13
N THR A 264 12.65 -5.91 -10.29
CA THR A 264 14.05 -5.55 -10.57
C THR A 264 14.60 -4.48 -9.64
N TYR A 265 13.76 -3.57 -9.16
CA TYR A 265 14.19 -2.56 -8.18
C TYR A 265 14.30 -3.15 -6.77
N TYR A 266 13.27 -3.84 -6.29
CA TYR A 266 13.26 -4.36 -4.93
C TYR A 266 14.30 -5.46 -4.71
N THR A 267 14.68 -6.19 -5.76
CA THR A 267 15.81 -7.14 -5.71
C THR A 267 17.18 -6.48 -5.54
N ALA A 268 17.32 -5.17 -5.78
CA ALA A 268 18.53 -4.43 -5.47
C ALA A 268 18.50 -3.81 -4.06
N ILE A 269 17.32 -3.65 -3.44
CA ILE A 269 17.18 -3.02 -2.12
C ILE A 269 17.17 -4.05 -0.99
N PHE A 270 16.17 -4.95 -0.97
CA PHE A 270 15.97 -5.85 0.16
C PHE A 270 17.11 -6.84 0.38
N PRO A 271 17.66 -7.52 -0.67
CA PRO A 271 18.83 -8.36 -0.48
C PRO A 271 20.07 -7.58 0.00
N PHE A 272 20.26 -6.34 -0.49
CA PHE A 272 21.33 -5.50 0.02
C PHE A 272 21.17 -5.20 1.52
N VAL A 273 19.97 -4.77 1.94
CA VAL A 273 19.74 -4.47 3.37
C VAL A 273 19.95 -5.70 4.26
N SER A 274 19.56 -6.89 3.78
CA SER A 274 19.74 -8.14 4.55
C SER A 274 21.21 -8.55 4.76
N ILE A 275 22.13 -8.05 3.92
CA ILE A 275 23.57 -8.35 3.99
C ILE A 275 24.42 -7.11 4.29
N ALA A 276 23.76 -5.96 4.56
CA ALA A 276 24.43 -4.67 4.67
C ALA A 276 25.46 -4.65 5.80
N GLN A 277 25.21 -5.34 6.92
CA GLN A 277 26.13 -5.49 8.02
C GLN A 277 27.46 -6.08 7.52
N GLY A 278 27.48 -7.30 7.04
CA GLY A 278 28.69 -7.96 6.57
C GLY A 278 29.38 -7.26 5.39
N PHE A 279 28.59 -6.54 4.55
CA PHE A 279 29.14 -5.67 3.51
C PHE A 279 29.93 -4.50 4.11
N LEU A 280 29.37 -3.82 5.12
CA LEU A 280 29.98 -2.66 5.78
C LEU A 280 31.22 -3.06 6.56
N GLU A 281 31.19 -4.16 7.31
CA GLU A 281 32.33 -4.74 7.99
C GLU A 281 33.48 -5.06 7.03
N THR A 282 33.17 -5.81 5.96
CA THR A 282 34.19 -6.25 5.00
C THR A 282 34.77 -5.10 4.17
N ARG A 283 33.96 -4.12 3.80
CA ARG A 283 34.34 -3.06 2.85
C ARG A 283 34.92 -1.83 3.51
N PHE A 284 34.44 -1.48 4.72
CA PHE A 284 34.80 -0.23 5.42
C PHE A 284 35.52 -0.46 6.74
N ASP A 285 35.75 -1.73 7.13
CA ASP A 285 36.43 -2.11 8.38
C ASP A 285 35.74 -1.51 9.62
N ILE A 286 34.40 -1.63 9.66
CA ILE A 286 33.52 -1.09 10.71
C ILE A 286 33.14 -2.25 11.64
N ASP A 287 33.10 -1.98 12.96
CA ASP A 287 32.67 -2.97 13.95
C ASP A 287 31.21 -3.39 13.76
N ASP A 288 30.83 -4.60 14.15
CA ASP A 288 29.53 -5.23 13.98
C ASP A 288 28.38 -4.33 14.45
N GLU A 289 28.50 -3.74 15.65
CA GLU A 289 27.48 -2.88 16.27
C GLU A 289 27.26 -1.60 15.45
N ASP A 290 28.32 -0.94 15.01
CA ASP A 290 28.25 0.25 14.18
C ASP A 290 27.69 -0.07 12.78
N ALA A 291 28.02 -1.23 12.21
CA ALA A 291 27.53 -1.68 10.90
C ALA A 291 26.03 -1.92 10.91
N ASP A 292 25.48 -2.50 11.98
CA ASP A 292 24.04 -2.67 12.19
C ASP A 292 23.32 -1.32 12.32
N HIS A 293 23.89 -0.41 13.11
CA HIS A 293 23.34 0.94 13.24
C HIS A 293 23.30 1.66 11.89
N ILE A 294 24.38 1.60 11.11
CA ILE A 294 24.43 2.24 9.79
C ILE A 294 23.42 1.61 8.84
N SER A 295 23.30 0.28 8.80
CA SER A 295 22.34 -0.41 7.92
C SER A 295 20.89 -0.06 8.23
N SER A 296 20.54 0.10 9.51
CA SER A 296 19.20 0.48 9.97
C SER A 296 18.76 1.87 9.48
N ILE A 297 19.73 2.77 9.17
CA ILE A 297 19.47 4.12 8.68
C ILE A 297 18.70 4.12 7.34
N VAL A 298 18.82 3.07 6.51
CA VAL A 298 18.01 2.94 5.29
C VAL A 298 16.52 3.02 5.62
N TYR A 299 16.08 2.22 6.60
CA TYR A 299 14.68 2.19 7.01
C TYR A 299 14.24 3.48 7.70
N LEU A 300 15.07 3.99 8.62
CA LEU A 300 14.79 5.24 9.32
C LEU A 300 14.62 6.40 8.34
N THR A 301 15.60 6.59 7.45
CA THR A 301 15.59 7.66 6.45
C THR A 301 14.41 7.53 5.50
N SER A 302 14.15 6.31 5.01
CA SER A 302 13.03 6.07 4.12
C SER A 302 11.68 6.23 4.83
N GLY A 303 11.58 5.83 6.10
CA GLY A 303 10.38 6.03 6.92
C GLY A 303 10.04 7.51 7.09
N ILE A 304 11.02 8.32 7.45
CA ILE A 304 10.83 9.77 7.60
C ILE A 304 10.52 10.44 6.25
N ALA A 305 11.23 10.07 5.20
CA ALA A 305 11.11 10.72 3.89
C ALA A 305 9.84 10.33 3.11
N SER A 306 9.25 9.15 3.34
CA SER A 306 8.12 8.65 2.54
C SER A 306 6.88 9.55 2.49
N PRO A 307 6.40 10.15 3.59
CA PRO A 307 5.25 11.07 3.52
C PRO A 307 5.54 12.31 2.67
N PHE A 308 6.77 12.85 2.79
CA PHE A 308 7.19 14.04 2.03
C PHE A 308 7.35 13.70 0.54
N SER A 309 7.95 12.56 0.23
CA SER A 309 8.07 12.05 -1.15
C SER A 309 6.70 11.87 -1.79
N GLY A 310 5.75 11.27 -1.07
CA GLY A 310 4.39 11.11 -1.55
C GLY A 310 3.68 12.44 -1.80
N LEU A 311 3.78 13.41 -0.88
CA LEU A 311 3.23 14.76 -1.06
C LEU A 311 3.86 15.49 -2.26
N LEU A 312 5.17 15.32 -2.45
CA LEU A 312 5.88 15.93 -3.57
C LEU A 312 5.37 15.37 -4.91
N ILE A 313 5.22 14.05 -4.99
CA ILE A 313 4.70 13.37 -6.19
C ILE A 313 3.24 13.76 -6.44
N ASP A 314 2.40 13.85 -5.41
CA ASP A 314 0.99 14.28 -5.54
C ASP A 314 0.87 15.71 -6.08
N LYS A 315 1.75 16.62 -5.67
CA LYS A 315 1.77 18.00 -6.14
C LYS A 315 2.29 18.14 -7.56
N ALA A 316 3.39 17.46 -7.87
CA ALA A 316 4.05 17.55 -9.17
C ALA A 316 3.34 16.70 -10.25
N GLY A 317 2.81 15.54 -9.87
CA GLY A 317 2.48 14.46 -10.78
C GLY A 317 3.74 13.76 -11.27
N LEU A 318 3.79 13.38 -12.55
CA LEU A 318 4.98 12.82 -13.21
C LEU A 318 5.53 11.56 -12.51
N ASN A 319 4.66 10.66 -12.09
CA ASN A 319 5.06 9.48 -11.30
C ASN A 319 6.22 8.69 -11.93
N LEU A 320 6.21 8.46 -13.26
CA LEU A 320 7.26 7.71 -13.94
C LEU A 320 8.60 8.43 -13.92
N LEU A 321 8.60 9.76 -13.98
CA LEU A 321 9.83 10.57 -13.86
C LEU A 321 10.46 10.42 -12.47
N TRP A 322 9.66 10.47 -11.41
CA TRP A 322 10.13 10.27 -10.05
C TRP A 322 10.70 8.87 -9.82
N ILE A 323 10.08 7.85 -10.44
CA ILE A 323 10.61 6.48 -10.43
C ILE A 323 11.97 6.41 -11.13
N LEU A 324 12.12 7.03 -12.31
CA LEU A 324 13.41 7.09 -13.02
C LEU A 324 14.50 7.77 -12.19
N ILE A 325 14.19 8.92 -11.57
CA ILE A 325 15.11 9.64 -10.68
C ILE A 325 15.53 8.73 -9.52
N SER A 326 14.58 8.06 -8.89
CA SER A 326 14.83 7.14 -7.78
C SER A 326 15.74 5.98 -8.18
N ILE A 327 15.51 5.34 -9.34
CA ILE A 327 16.36 4.26 -9.83
C ILE A 327 17.81 4.73 -10.05
N VAL A 328 17.98 5.92 -10.65
CA VAL A 328 19.32 6.51 -10.86
C VAL A 328 19.99 6.82 -9.53
N LEU A 329 19.29 7.43 -8.56
CA LEU A 329 19.84 7.72 -7.24
C LEU A 329 20.22 6.45 -6.48
N THR A 330 19.42 5.39 -6.59
CA THR A 330 19.74 4.08 -6.01
C THR A 330 20.97 3.47 -6.65
N ALA A 331 21.10 3.53 -7.96
CA ALA A 331 22.31 3.04 -8.66
C ALA A 331 23.56 3.83 -8.24
N VAL A 332 23.44 5.16 -8.12
CA VAL A 332 24.53 6.00 -7.60
C VAL A 332 24.89 5.62 -6.17
N ALA A 333 23.92 5.35 -5.30
CA ALA A 333 24.16 4.91 -3.93
C ALA A 333 24.94 3.59 -3.89
N HIS A 334 24.54 2.58 -4.66
CA HIS A 334 25.28 1.32 -4.77
C HIS A 334 26.69 1.51 -5.33
N MET A 335 26.86 2.36 -6.34
CA MET A 335 28.20 2.68 -6.87
C MET A 335 29.08 3.37 -5.84
N LEU A 336 28.56 4.34 -5.08
CA LEU A 336 29.30 5.00 -4.01
C LEU A 336 29.76 4.01 -2.94
N LEU A 337 28.89 3.10 -2.51
CA LEU A 337 29.20 2.10 -1.50
C LEU A 337 30.19 1.04 -2.03
N GLY A 338 30.02 0.57 -3.26
CA GLY A 338 30.79 -0.55 -3.81
C GLY A 338 32.15 -0.15 -4.38
N PHE A 339 32.27 1.01 -5.05
CA PHE A 339 33.49 1.37 -5.81
C PHE A 339 34.28 2.54 -5.23
N PHE A 340 33.63 3.41 -4.44
CA PHE A 340 34.30 4.59 -3.89
C PHE A 340 34.54 4.45 -2.39
N SER A 341 35.62 5.06 -1.89
CA SER A 341 35.92 5.12 -0.46
C SER A 341 35.29 6.35 0.20
N VAL A 342 33.97 6.53 0.00
CA VAL A 342 33.21 7.63 0.60
C VAL A 342 32.62 7.12 1.93
N ASN A 343 32.36 8.04 2.86
CA ASN A 343 31.70 7.69 4.12
C ASN A 343 30.40 6.92 3.86
N PRO A 344 30.22 5.69 4.40
CA PRO A 344 29.09 4.82 4.12
C PRO A 344 27.72 5.45 4.43
N TYR A 345 27.67 6.36 5.41
CA TYR A 345 26.44 7.11 5.71
C TYR A 345 25.85 7.82 4.48
N VAL A 346 26.70 8.37 3.60
CA VAL A 346 26.23 9.08 2.40
C VAL A 346 25.48 8.13 1.46
N GLY A 347 26.05 6.96 1.19
CA GLY A 347 25.42 5.95 0.32
C GLY A 347 24.14 5.39 0.93
N ILE A 348 24.15 5.07 2.21
CA ILE A 348 23.01 4.50 2.96
C ILE A 348 21.84 5.50 3.06
N ILE A 349 22.12 6.78 3.39
CA ILE A 349 21.08 7.83 3.42
C ILE A 349 20.50 8.04 2.02
N LEU A 350 21.35 8.11 0.98
CA LEU A 350 20.91 8.26 -0.39
C LEU A 350 20.02 7.08 -0.83
N LEU A 351 20.39 5.86 -0.43
CA LEU A 351 19.61 4.65 -0.69
C LEU A 351 18.21 4.73 -0.05
N GLY A 352 18.15 5.13 1.22
CA GLY A 352 16.89 5.29 1.94
C GLY A 352 15.97 6.37 1.33
N LEU A 353 16.54 7.53 0.94
CA LEU A 353 15.80 8.60 0.27
C LEU A 353 15.27 8.14 -1.09
N ALA A 354 16.10 7.51 -1.91
CA ALA A 354 15.70 7.00 -3.22
C ALA A 354 14.59 5.94 -3.08
N TYR A 355 14.73 5.01 -2.14
CA TYR A 355 13.74 3.99 -1.85
C TYR A 355 12.38 4.60 -1.42
N SER A 356 12.39 5.66 -0.64
CA SER A 356 11.19 6.40 -0.23
C SER A 356 10.43 6.97 -1.43
N VAL A 357 11.14 7.61 -2.36
CA VAL A 357 10.55 8.19 -3.58
C VAL A 357 9.95 7.12 -4.46
N LEU A 358 10.67 6.01 -4.71
CA LEU A 358 10.17 4.94 -5.56
C LEU A 358 8.91 4.30 -4.97
N ALA A 359 8.95 3.92 -3.70
CA ALA A 359 7.83 3.23 -3.06
C ALA A 359 6.56 4.09 -3.08
N SER A 360 6.68 5.39 -2.83
CA SER A 360 5.56 6.33 -2.87
C SER A 360 5.02 6.58 -4.29
N GLY A 361 5.84 6.39 -5.34
CA GLY A 361 5.44 6.60 -6.73
C GLY A 361 4.94 5.35 -7.44
N LEU A 362 5.52 4.16 -7.13
CA LEU A 362 5.30 2.91 -7.86
C LEU A 362 3.94 2.27 -7.53
N TRP A 363 3.65 2.07 -6.24
CA TRP A 363 2.43 1.37 -5.82
C TRP A 363 1.13 2.05 -6.27
N PRO A 364 1.02 3.39 -6.26
CA PRO A 364 -0.15 4.08 -6.80
C PRO A 364 -0.37 3.88 -8.30
N LEU A 365 0.67 3.57 -9.08
CA LEU A 365 0.52 3.31 -10.52
C LEU A 365 -0.38 2.11 -10.80
N VAL A 366 -0.33 1.07 -9.98
CA VAL A 366 -1.22 -0.10 -10.10
C VAL A 366 -2.68 0.35 -10.06
N ALA A 367 -3.04 1.24 -9.14
CA ALA A 367 -4.39 1.77 -9.00
C ALA A 367 -4.83 2.70 -10.16
N ILE A 368 -3.89 3.27 -10.88
CA ILE A 368 -4.19 4.11 -12.06
C ILE A 368 -4.44 3.22 -13.29
N ILE A 369 -3.76 2.07 -13.38
CA ILE A 369 -3.81 1.16 -14.54
C ILE A 369 -5.01 0.21 -14.46
N ILE A 370 -5.31 -0.29 -13.26
CA ILE A 370 -6.28 -1.37 -13.01
C ILE A 370 -7.61 -0.80 -12.51
N PRO A 371 -8.76 -1.35 -12.95
CA PRO A 371 -10.08 -1.00 -12.41
C PRO A 371 -10.22 -1.33 -10.92
N GLU A 372 -11.08 -0.59 -10.21
CA GLU A 372 -11.22 -0.73 -8.74
C GLU A 372 -11.65 -2.13 -8.30
N TYR A 373 -12.49 -2.81 -9.09
CA TYR A 373 -13.00 -4.15 -8.76
C TYR A 373 -11.94 -5.26 -8.85
N GLN A 374 -10.77 -5.01 -9.50
CA GLN A 374 -9.68 -5.98 -9.66
C GLN A 374 -8.40 -5.59 -8.88
N LEU A 375 -8.45 -4.56 -8.05
CA LEU A 375 -7.26 -4.02 -7.39
C LEU A 375 -6.60 -5.00 -6.43
N GLY A 376 -7.38 -5.73 -5.65
CA GLY A 376 -6.86 -6.74 -4.73
C GLY A 376 -6.10 -7.83 -5.47
N THR A 377 -6.68 -8.34 -6.56
CA THR A 377 -6.04 -9.34 -7.44
C THR A 377 -4.76 -8.78 -8.05
N ALA A 378 -4.78 -7.54 -8.56
CA ALA A 378 -3.61 -6.91 -9.17
C ALA A 378 -2.47 -6.68 -8.17
N TYR A 379 -2.77 -6.14 -6.99
CA TYR A 379 -1.77 -5.98 -5.92
C TYR A 379 -1.25 -7.33 -5.45
N GLY A 380 -2.13 -8.33 -5.32
CA GLY A 380 -1.75 -9.70 -4.96
C GLY A 380 -0.80 -10.34 -5.96
N VAL A 381 -1.06 -10.19 -7.26
CA VAL A 381 -0.16 -10.66 -8.34
C VAL A 381 1.19 -9.96 -8.29
N CYS A 382 1.18 -8.63 -8.20
CA CYS A 382 2.42 -7.84 -8.15
C CYS A 382 3.27 -8.25 -6.94
N GLN A 383 2.67 -8.40 -5.76
CA GLN A 383 3.34 -8.80 -4.53
C GLN A 383 3.84 -10.26 -4.58
N ALA A 384 3.06 -11.18 -5.15
CA ALA A 384 3.47 -12.57 -5.32
C ALA A 384 4.72 -12.70 -6.21
N ILE A 385 4.73 -11.98 -7.35
CA ILE A 385 5.87 -11.97 -8.27
C ILE A 385 7.09 -11.27 -7.63
N GLN A 386 6.87 -10.20 -6.86
CA GLN A 386 7.94 -9.56 -6.09
C GLN A 386 8.56 -10.54 -5.09
N ASN A 387 7.75 -11.24 -4.29
CA ASN A 387 8.22 -12.21 -3.30
C ASN A 387 8.97 -13.38 -3.94
N LEU A 388 8.51 -13.86 -5.10
CA LEU A 388 9.23 -14.85 -5.89
C LEU A 388 10.60 -14.35 -6.34
N GLY A 389 10.64 -13.11 -6.86
CA GLY A 389 11.90 -12.45 -7.26
C GLY A 389 12.86 -12.34 -6.09
N LEU A 390 12.40 -11.88 -4.93
CA LEU A 390 13.22 -11.76 -3.72
C LEU A 390 13.71 -13.12 -3.22
N ALA A 391 12.87 -14.16 -3.20
CA ALA A 391 13.24 -15.49 -2.77
C ALA A 391 14.38 -16.07 -3.64
N LEU A 392 14.29 -15.90 -4.96
CA LEU A 392 15.32 -16.36 -5.89
C LEU A 392 16.61 -15.54 -5.77
N VAL A 393 16.49 -14.22 -5.71
CA VAL A 393 17.66 -13.33 -5.65
C VAL A 393 18.40 -13.45 -4.34
N ASN A 394 17.75 -13.65 -3.20
CA ASN A 394 18.43 -13.87 -1.92
C ASN A 394 19.33 -15.11 -1.97
N ILE A 395 18.89 -16.21 -2.59
CA ILE A 395 19.72 -17.41 -2.79
C ILE A 395 20.93 -17.06 -3.68
N PHE A 396 20.68 -16.32 -4.76
CA PHE A 396 21.72 -15.94 -5.71
C PHE A 396 22.72 -14.95 -5.11
N THR A 397 22.27 -14.06 -4.24
CA THR A 397 23.12 -13.12 -3.48
C THR A 397 24.15 -13.86 -2.63
N GLY A 398 23.72 -14.84 -1.85
CA GLY A 398 24.65 -15.66 -1.05
C GLY A 398 25.70 -16.37 -1.92
N TRP A 399 25.28 -16.99 -3.04
CA TRP A 399 26.17 -17.65 -3.98
C TRP A 399 27.19 -16.69 -4.62
N ILE A 400 26.78 -15.45 -4.97
CA ILE A 400 27.71 -14.42 -5.49
C ILE A 400 28.74 -14.04 -4.43
N ILE A 401 28.30 -13.81 -3.18
CA ILE A 401 29.21 -13.40 -2.09
C ILE A 401 30.28 -14.48 -1.86
N ASP A 402 29.83 -15.74 -1.73
CA ASP A 402 30.74 -16.86 -1.45
C ASP A 402 31.78 -17.08 -2.55
N ARG A 403 31.44 -16.80 -3.80
CA ARG A 403 32.30 -17.12 -4.94
C ARG A 403 33.06 -15.91 -5.50
N TYR A 404 32.50 -14.74 -5.46
CA TYR A 404 32.99 -13.53 -6.13
C TYR A 404 33.13 -12.32 -5.22
N GLY A 405 32.60 -12.41 -3.99
CA GLY A 405 32.64 -11.34 -3.00
C GLY A 405 31.64 -10.20 -3.24
N TYR A 406 31.64 -9.23 -2.33
CA TYR A 406 30.69 -8.13 -2.28
C TYR A 406 30.75 -7.17 -3.49
N ARG A 407 31.92 -7.04 -4.13
CA ARG A 407 32.07 -6.18 -5.31
C ARG A 407 31.24 -6.69 -6.48
N ALA A 408 31.30 -7.99 -6.77
CA ALA A 408 30.51 -8.61 -7.83
C ALA A 408 29.01 -8.53 -7.52
N LEU A 409 28.64 -8.57 -6.25
CA LEU A 409 27.26 -8.37 -5.83
C LEU A 409 26.79 -6.94 -6.09
N THR A 410 27.64 -5.93 -5.86
CA THR A 410 27.31 -4.53 -6.22
C THR A 410 27.09 -4.40 -7.72
N ASP A 411 27.93 -5.03 -8.57
CA ASP A 411 27.74 -5.07 -10.01
C ASP A 411 26.37 -5.67 -10.38
N PHE A 412 25.99 -6.78 -9.73
CA PHE A 412 24.70 -7.42 -9.93
C PHE A 412 23.51 -6.49 -9.59
N PHE A 413 23.59 -5.76 -8.47
CA PHE A 413 22.55 -4.80 -8.10
C PHE A 413 22.45 -3.64 -9.10
N VAL A 414 23.58 -3.12 -9.57
CA VAL A 414 23.61 -2.07 -10.58
C VAL A 414 22.99 -2.56 -11.90
N VAL A 415 23.30 -3.79 -12.34
CA VAL A 415 22.68 -4.41 -13.53
C VAL A 415 21.17 -4.55 -13.35
N SER A 416 20.70 -4.98 -12.19
CA SER A 416 19.28 -5.07 -11.89
C SER A 416 18.58 -3.71 -11.96
N LEU A 417 19.23 -2.64 -11.48
CA LEU A 417 18.73 -1.27 -11.57
C LEU A 417 18.73 -0.72 -13.01
N ILE A 418 19.74 -1.06 -13.82
CA ILE A 418 19.74 -0.74 -15.25
C ILE A 418 18.54 -1.40 -15.95
N LEU A 419 18.25 -2.65 -15.63
CA LEU A 419 17.07 -3.34 -16.16
C LEU A 419 15.77 -2.65 -15.74
N SER A 420 15.67 -2.23 -14.46
CA SER A 420 14.54 -1.44 -13.95
C SER A 420 14.39 -0.10 -14.68
N PHE A 421 15.50 0.57 -14.98
CA PHE A 421 15.52 1.81 -15.75
C PHE A 421 15.00 1.60 -17.18
N ILE A 422 15.41 0.50 -17.83
CA ILE A 422 14.94 0.14 -19.18
C ILE A 422 13.42 -0.10 -19.16
N PHE A 423 12.90 -0.90 -18.23
CA PHE A 423 11.46 -1.15 -18.13
C PHE A 423 10.67 0.14 -17.89
N THR A 424 11.18 1.01 -17.02
CA THR A 424 10.54 2.31 -16.75
C THR A 424 10.55 3.22 -17.95
N SER A 425 11.65 3.23 -18.72
CA SER A 425 11.77 4.00 -19.96
C SER A 425 10.80 3.48 -21.04
N ILE A 426 10.68 2.16 -21.19
CA ILE A 426 9.70 1.53 -22.08
C ILE A 426 8.28 1.92 -21.68
N LEU A 427 7.96 1.87 -20.39
CA LEU A 427 6.64 2.25 -19.86
C LEU A 427 6.36 3.74 -20.13
N LEU A 428 7.35 4.62 -19.99
CA LEU A 428 7.22 6.04 -20.27
C LEU A 428 6.93 6.30 -21.75
N LEU A 429 7.67 5.64 -22.65
CA LEU A 429 7.44 5.75 -24.09
C LEU A 429 6.06 5.21 -24.50
N LEU A 430 5.66 4.09 -23.91
CA LEU A 430 4.33 3.50 -24.12
C LEU A 430 3.21 4.44 -23.66
N ASP A 431 3.36 5.05 -22.48
CA ASP A 431 2.39 6.00 -21.93
C ASP A 431 2.28 7.25 -22.83
N GLN A 432 3.40 7.77 -23.30
CA GLN A 432 3.43 8.90 -24.24
C GLN A 432 2.75 8.55 -25.57
N HIS A 433 3.05 7.40 -26.15
CA HIS A 433 2.47 6.95 -27.42
C HIS A 433 0.95 6.75 -27.32
N GLN A 434 0.48 6.19 -26.20
CA GLN A 434 -0.94 5.96 -25.94
C GLN A 434 -1.66 7.21 -25.39
N GLN A 435 -0.98 8.35 -25.31
CA GLN A 435 -1.48 9.54 -24.64
C GLN A 435 -2.04 9.22 -23.24
N GLY A 436 -1.32 8.36 -22.51
CA GLY A 436 -1.71 7.87 -21.20
C GLY A 436 -1.74 8.95 -20.12
N ILE A 437 -2.01 8.53 -18.88
CA ILE A 437 -2.16 9.42 -17.73
C ILE A 437 -1.10 9.19 -16.66
N LEU A 438 -0.19 8.23 -16.88
CA LEU A 438 0.75 7.78 -15.84
C LEU A 438 1.80 8.85 -15.53
N ASN A 439 2.26 9.56 -16.58
CA ASN A 439 3.27 10.60 -16.43
C ASN A 439 2.76 12.03 -16.74
N LEU A 440 1.49 12.30 -16.46
CA LEU A 440 0.94 13.65 -16.56
C LEU A 440 1.22 14.44 -15.29
N THR A 441 1.39 15.77 -15.42
CA THR A 441 1.36 16.68 -14.29
C THR A 441 -0.02 16.66 -13.63
N THR A 442 -0.08 16.96 -12.34
CA THR A 442 -1.34 16.99 -11.59
C THR A 442 -2.37 17.93 -12.22
N SER A 443 -1.94 19.09 -12.72
CA SER A 443 -2.82 20.04 -13.41
C SER A 443 -3.34 19.49 -14.74
N SER A 444 -2.50 18.83 -15.53
CA SER A 444 -2.90 18.22 -16.82
C SER A 444 -3.83 17.02 -16.60
N ARG A 445 -3.56 16.22 -15.59
CA ARG A 445 -4.42 15.09 -15.20
C ARG A 445 -5.82 15.57 -14.80
N ARG A 446 -5.90 16.63 -14.00
CA ARG A 446 -7.16 17.25 -13.58
C ARG A 446 -7.95 17.81 -14.77
N ARG A 447 -7.31 18.58 -15.65
CA ARG A 447 -7.94 19.11 -16.88
C ARG A 447 -8.50 17.99 -17.76
N ARG A 448 -7.75 16.90 -17.91
CA ARG A 448 -8.20 15.76 -18.70
C ARG A 448 -9.40 15.04 -18.08
N GLN A 449 -9.45 14.94 -16.76
CA GLN A 449 -10.62 14.40 -16.04
C GLN A 449 -11.84 15.31 -16.20
N GLU A 450 -11.67 16.61 -16.12
CA GLU A 450 -12.73 17.60 -16.34
C GLU A 450 -13.29 17.49 -17.78
N MET A 451 -12.43 17.46 -18.79
CA MET A 451 -12.86 17.26 -20.19
C MET A 451 -13.59 15.94 -20.44
N LEU A 452 -13.14 14.85 -19.81
CA LEU A 452 -13.83 13.56 -19.93
C LEU A 452 -15.22 13.59 -19.29
N LEU A 453 -15.35 14.24 -18.14
CA LEU A 453 -16.62 14.41 -17.45
C LEU A 453 -17.60 15.26 -18.30
N ASP A 454 -17.12 16.36 -18.86
CA ASP A 454 -17.92 17.23 -19.75
C ASP A 454 -18.41 16.45 -20.98
N ASN A 455 -17.55 15.66 -21.62
CA ASN A 455 -17.93 14.82 -22.75
C ASN A 455 -18.97 13.76 -22.39
N ILE A 456 -18.87 13.16 -21.18
CA ILE A 456 -19.87 12.19 -20.70
C ILE A 456 -21.21 12.89 -20.46
N LEU A 457 -21.20 14.05 -19.83
CA LEU A 457 -22.41 14.83 -19.57
C LEU A 457 -23.06 15.31 -20.85
N GLU A 458 -22.28 15.75 -21.82
CA GLU A 458 -22.79 16.14 -23.14
C GLU A 458 -23.43 14.95 -23.86
N ARG A 459 -22.76 13.78 -23.86
CA ARG A 459 -23.31 12.55 -24.43
C ARG A 459 -24.62 12.12 -23.77
N GLN A 460 -24.71 12.23 -22.43
CA GLN A 460 -25.94 11.95 -21.71
C GLN A 460 -27.06 12.93 -22.08
N ARG A 461 -26.74 14.21 -22.24
CA ARG A 461 -27.71 15.22 -22.71
C ARG A 461 -28.23 14.92 -24.11
N LEU A 462 -27.35 14.52 -25.04
CA LEU A 462 -27.72 14.15 -26.40
C LEU A 462 -28.62 12.91 -26.43
N LEU A 463 -28.31 11.88 -25.63
CA LEU A 463 -29.15 10.69 -25.52
C LEU A 463 -30.53 11.02 -24.93
N ALA A 464 -30.59 11.83 -23.87
CA ALA A 464 -31.83 12.26 -23.27
C ALA A 464 -32.70 13.13 -24.26
N ALA A 465 -32.02 13.93 -25.10
CA ALA A 465 -32.71 14.69 -26.16
C ALA A 465 -33.27 13.79 -27.31
N GLN A 466 -32.62 12.67 -27.59
CA GLN A 466 -33.08 11.67 -28.55
C GLN A 466 -34.23 10.82 -28.02
N GLU A 467 -34.27 10.58 -26.69
CA GLU A 467 -35.38 9.84 -26.02
C GLU A 467 -36.58 10.72 -25.67
N ALA A 468 -36.46 12.06 -25.75
CA ALA A 468 -37.58 12.96 -25.58
C ALA A 468 -38.59 12.72 -26.70
N PRO A 469 -39.88 12.39 -26.41
CA PRO A 469 -40.86 12.17 -27.43
C PRO A 469 -40.99 13.43 -28.29
N SER A 470 -40.85 13.29 -29.61
CA SER A 470 -41.17 14.35 -30.55
C SER A 470 -42.61 14.76 -30.31
N PHE A 471 -42.81 15.89 -29.67
CA PHE A 471 -44.11 16.54 -29.66
C PHE A 471 -44.41 16.94 -31.12
N THR A 472 -44.91 15.99 -31.87
CA THR A 472 -45.47 16.26 -33.19
C THR A 472 -46.66 17.17 -32.97
N ASP A 473 -46.64 18.26 -33.67
CA ASP A 473 -47.60 19.37 -33.83
C ASP A 473 -48.97 18.86 -34.31
N SER A 474 -49.63 17.97 -33.53
CA SER A 474 -50.96 17.47 -33.82
C SER A 474 -52.06 18.36 -33.21
N SER A 475 -51.69 19.49 -32.59
CA SER A 475 -52.66 20.43 -32.01
C SER A 475 -52.93 21.66 -32.88
N ARG A 476 -52.39 21.74 -34.13
CA ARG A 476 -52.70 22.82 -35.06
C ARG A 476 -53.85 22.49 -36.03
N ASP A 477 -54.15 21.19 -36.27
CA ASP A 477 -55.20 20.82 -37.24
C ASP A 477 -56.62 20.73 -36.67
N GLU A 478 -56.81 20.85 -35.34
CA GLU A 478 -58.13 20.85 -34.70
C GLU A 478 -58.76 22.26 -34.51
N LEU A 479 -57.99 23.32 -34.72
CA LEU A 479 -58.53 24.70 -34.58
C LEU A 479 -59.04 25.35 -35.89
N ASP A 480 -58.72 24.76 -37.02
CA ASP A 480 -59.18 25.29 -38.34
C ASP A 480 -60.50 24.62 -38.85
N ASN A 481 -61.04 23.61 -38.14
CA ASN A 481 -62.24 22.91 -38.62
C ASN A 481 -63.54 23.23 -37.85
N SER A 482 -63.58 24.24 -36.96
CA SER A 482 -64.75 24.66 -36.20
C SER A 482 -65.36 26.01 -36.63
N GLY A 483 -64.96 26.53 -37.81
CA GLY A 483 -65.37 27.86 -38.32
C GLY A 483 -66.25 27.85 -39.55
N SER A 484 -67.15 26.89 -39.74
CA SER A 484 -68.12 26.99 -40.84
C SER A 484 -69.36 26.11 -40.58
N ILE A 485 -70.44 26.67 -40.10
CA ILE A 485 -71.87 26.29 -40.15
C ILE A 485 -72.49 27.13 -39.04
N GLY A 486 -73.48 27.99 -39.27
CA GLY A 486 -74.42 28.29 -40.29
C GLY A 486 -75.24 29.45 -39.79
N GLY A 487 -75.50 30.41 -40.62
CA GLY A 487 -76.56 31.38 -40.45
C GLY A 487 -77.85 30.71 -40.73
N ILE A 488 -78.90 30.96 -39.94
CA ILE A 488 -80.28 30.86 -40.36
C ILE A 488 -81.14 31.73 -39.44
N ASN A 489 -81.76 32.78 -40.09
CA ASN A 489 -83.08 33.30 -40.02
C ASN A 489 -83.81 33.35 -38.68
N SER A 490 -84.24 34.54 -38.32
CA SER A 490 -85.50 34.87 -37.71
C SER A 490 -86.60 34.80 -38.75
N PRO A 491 -87.84 34.46 -38.37
CA PRO A 491 -88.82 35.55 -38.36
C PRO A 491 -89.88 35.40 -37.25
N ASP A 492 -90.47 36.59 -36.97
CA ASP A 492 -91.69 36.93 -36.31
C ASP A 492 -91.74 36.87 -34.79
#